data_9e337b46c35cbe406cec7834864f0a2e
#
_entry.id   9e337b46c35cbe406cec7834864f0a2e
#
_cell.length_a   1.000
_cell.length_b   1.000
_cell.length_c   1.000
_cell.angle_alpha   90.00
_cell.angle_beta   90.00
_cell.angle_gamma   90.00
#
_symmetry.space_group_name_H-M   'P 1'
#
loop_
_entity.id
_entity.type
_entity.pdbx_description
1 polymer ?
#
loop_
_entity_poly.entity_id
_entity_poly.type
_entity_poly.pdbx_seq_one_letter_code
_entity_poly.pdbx_strand_id
1 'polypeptide(L)'
;MFTSDTCKLSAKAARGDRNRQPAPASRRILDSLTKLAHFQITLSYGGVTVPLSSLLENITSRAARVGVIGLGYVGLPLAITAARAGFTVTGFDTDPGKITAIDARKSYIEAVPDAVLADQVAADRFTATADFAALALCDVIVICVPTPLTKHREPDLSFITRTCDDIAKTLRAGQVIVLESTTYPGTTDGPVKRILESTGLVSGKDFYLGFSPEREDPGNRAFDTSTIPKVVAGDGADAGRLVEAFYAAVVKTVVPVSSTATAEAVKLTENVFRAVNIALVNELKVIYEAMGVDIWEVIEAAKTKPFGYMPFYPGPGLGGHCIPIDPFYLTWKAREYDIPTRFIELAGEINAAMPRHVVSRLAEALDQRLGLALSRSKVLVIGLAYKKNVPDIRESPSLKLIELIEERGGQASYHDPFVAEIPKTRAYGALMGRKSVSLDEATVRSFDAVLIATDHDGLDYAGLAQWSPLIVDTRNVFARNNILADHVVKA
;
A
#
# COMPACT_ATOMS: atom_id res chain seq x y z
N MET A 1 -3.47 33.50 -48.52
CA MET A 1 -2.49 34.59 -48.48
C MET A 1 -1.47 34.17 -47.44
N PHE A 2 -0.35 33.61 -47.90
CA PHE A 2 1.01 34.11 -47.97
C PHE A 2 1.52 34.53 -46.58
N THR A 3 2.67 34.11 -46.03
CA THR A 3 3.97 33.74 -46.61
C THR A 3 4.82 32.98 -45.57
N SER A 4 5.68 32.13 -46.08
CA SER A 4 6.86 31.52 -45.48
C SER A 4 7.90 32.56 -45.03
N ASP A 5 8.64 32.31 -43.95
CA ASP A 5 10.03 32.74 -43.90
C ASP A 5 10.92 31.79 -43.07
N THR A 6 11.95 31.35 -43.74
CA THR A 6 13.07 30.57 -43.28
C THR A 6 14.08 31.44 -42.55
N CYS A 7 14.61 31.03 -41.41
CA CYS A 7 15.82 31.60 -40.85
C CYS A 7 16.86 30.52 -40.50
N LYS A 8 18.04 30.78 -41.03
CA LYS A 8 19.22 29.92 -41.09
C LYS A 8 19.94 29.83 -39.72
N LEU A 9 20.42 28.64 -39.43
CA LEU A 9 21.39 28.33 -38.37
C LEU A 9 22.75 28.97 -38.61
N SER A 10 23.38 29.45 -37.55
CA SER A 10 24.82 29.61 -37.44
C SER A 10 25.36 28.74 -36.34
N ALA A 11 26.27 27.84 -36.71
CA ALA A 11 27.04 27.03 -35.77
C ALA A 11 28.16 27.85 -35.13
N LYS A 12 28.32 27.76 -33.81
CA LYS A 12 29.53 28.16 -33.10
C LYS A 12 30.02 27.00 -32.28
N ALA A 13 31.12 26.43 -32.67
CA ALA A 13 31.89 25.44 -31.92
C ALA A 13 32.51 26.09 -30.67
N ALA A 14 32.35 25.45 -29.51
CA ALA A 14 33.19 25.67 -28.36
C ALA A 14 33.94 24.38 -28.03
N ARG A 15 35.26 24.42 -28.17
CA ARG A 15 36.21 23.42 -27.67
C ARG A 15 36.27 23.56 -26.15
N GLY A 16 36.18 22.47 -25.40
CA GLY A 16 36.37 22.41 -23.96
C GLY A 16 36.56 21.00 -23.45
N ASP A 17 37.77 20.70 -23.17
CA ASP A 17 38.33 19.77 -22.17
C ASP A 17 37.98 18.26 -22.21
N ARG A 18 38.91 17.51 -22.83
CA ARG A 18 39.06 16.06 -22.68
C ARG A 18 39.96 15.79 -21.47
N ASN A 19 39.40 15.54 -20.31
CA ASN A 19 40.03 14.70 -19.26
C ASN A 19 39.12 14.61 -18.03
N ARG A 20 38.12 13.73 -18.08
CA ARG A 20 37.57 13.08 -16.89
C ARG A 20 37.33 11.62 -17.23
N GLN A 21 38.09 10.75 -16.60
CA GLN A 21 37.85 9.31 -16.66
C GLN A 21 36.54 8.99 -15.90
N PRO A 22 35.63 8.18 -16.45
CA PRO A 22 34.44 7.74 -15.74
C PRO A 22 34.80 6.70 -14.67
N ALA A 23 34.04 6.73 -13.57
CA ALA A 23 34.17 5.83 -12.44
C ALA A 23 33.97 4.34 -12.83
N PRO A 24 34.54 3.37 -12.09
CA PRO A 24 34.63 1.96 -12.50
C PRO A 24 33.27 1.24 -12.71
N ALA A 25 32.17 1.74 -12.17
CA ALA A 25 30.83 1.14 -12.33
C ALA A 25 30.24 1.33 -13.73
N SER A 26 30.53 2.47 -14.38
CA SER A 26 30.02 2.77 -15.72
C SER A 26 30.71 1.96 -16.84
N ARG A 27 31.94 1.47 -16.60
CA ARG A 27 32.62 0.62 -17.59
C ARG A 27 32.02 -0.77 -17.76
N ARG A 28 31.50 -1.38 -16.69
CA ARG A 28 30.89 -2.73 -16.78
C ARG A 28 29.56 -2.71 -17.52
N ILE A 29 28.78 -1.65 -17.39
CA ILE A 29 27.51 -1.48 -18.14
C ILE A 29 27.79 -1.20 -19.61
N LEU A 30 28.80 -0.39 -19.94
CA LEU A 30 29.19 -0.16 -21.34
C LEU A 30 29.73 -1.42 -22.01
N ASP A 31 30.53 -2.25 -21.32
CA ASP A 31 31.04 -3.51 -21.89
C ASP A 31 29.92 -4.53 -22.15
N SER A 32 28.86 -4.53 -21.32
CA SER A 32 27.66 -5.33 -21.57
C SER A 32 26.85 -4.80 -22.77
N LEU A 33 26.75 -3.49 -22.92
CA LEU A 33 26.05 -2.85 -24.04
C LEU A 33 26.84 -2.95 -25.35
N THR A 34 28.18 -2.92 -25.31
CA THR A 34 29.02 -3.08 -26.50
C THR A 34 29.00 -4.52 -27.01
N LYS A 35 28.86 -5.51 -26.14
CA LYS A 35 28.62 -6.90 -26.57
C LYS A 35 27.23 -7.12 -27.16
N LEU A 36 26.22 -6.32 -26.75
CA LEU A 36 24.87 -6.32 -27.34
C LEU A 36 24.81 -5.60 -28.70
N ALA A 37 25.66 -4.60 -28.96
CA ALA A 37 25.70 -3.85 -30.22
C ALA A 37 26.24 -4.66 -31.40
N HIS A 38 26.85 -5.83 -31.20
CA HIS A 38 27.29 -6.75 -32.30
C HIS A 38 26.29 -7.87 -32.56
N PHE A 39 25.14 -7.89 -31.87
CA PHE A 39 24.05 -8.80 -32.16
C PHE A 39 22.92 -8.00 -32.84
N GLN A 40 23.13 -7.55 -34.06
CA GLN A 40 22.02 -7.23 -34.97
C GLN A 40 21.29 -8.53 -35.30
N ILE A 41 20.41 -8.96 -34.37
CA ILE A 41 19.42 -9.99 -34.68
C ILE A 41 18.34 -9.28 -35.50
N THR A 42 18.33 -9.55 -36.77
CA THR A 42 17.15 -9.40 -37.61
C THR A 42 16.05 -10.23 -36.97
N LEU A 43 15.12 -9.59 -36.27
CA LEU A 43 13.93 -10.22 -35.71
C LEU A 43 13.05 -10.65 -36.90
N SER A 44 13.32 -11.82 -37.45
CA SER A 44 12.31 -12.58 -38.16
C SER A 44 11.40 -13.17 -37.10
N TYR A 45 10.15 -12.76 -37.05
CA TYR A 45 9.09 -13.35 -36.22
C TYR A 45 8.78 -14.78 -36.71
N GLY A 46 9.67 -15.71 -36.42
CA GLY A 46 9.46 -17.13 -36.52
C GLY A 46 9.47 -17.65 -35.08
N GLY A 47 8.31 -18.11 -34.58
CA GLY A 47 8.06 -18.46 -33.20
C GLY A 47 9.06 -19.46 -32.62
N VAL A 48 10.01 -19.00 -31.84
CA VAL A 48 10.78 -19.84 -30.93
C VAL A 48 9.89 -20.06 -29.70
N THR A 49 9.15 -21.15 -29.69
CA THR A 49 8.44 -21.58 -28.48
C THR A 49 9.47 -22.04 -27.44
N VAL A 50 9.55 -21.38 -26.31
CA VAL A 50 10.35 -21.83 -25.18
C VAL A 50 9.59 -22.97 -24.50
N PRO A 51 10.17 -24.18 -24.35
CA PRO A 51 9.47 -25.29 -23.73
C PRO A 51 9.08 -24.98 -22.28
N LEU A 52 7.87 -25.33 -21.87
CA LEU A 52 7.39 -25.13 -20.50
C LEU A 52 8.32 -25.77 -19.46
N SER A 53 8.87 -26.95 -19.77
CA SER A 53 9.84 -27.66 -18.92
C SER A 53 11.08 -26.83 -18.62
N SER A 54 11.61 -26.15 -19.63
CA SER A 54 12.79 -25.27 -19.46
C SER A 54 12.49 -24.05 -18.61
N LEU A 55 11.28 -23.47 -18.74
CA LEU A 55 10.84 -22.35 -17.88
C LEU A 55 10.69 -22.81 -16.42
N LEU A 56 10.06 -23.96 -16.19
CA LEU A 56 9.93 -24.56 -14.86
C LEU A 56 11.31 -24.87 -14.25
N GLU A 57 12.24 -25.42 -15.02
CA GLU A 57 13.59 -25.70 -14.57
C GLU A 57 14.33 -24.42 -14.18
N ASN A 58 14.28 -23.38 -14.99
CA ASN A 58 14.89 -22.09 -14.67
C ASN A 58 14.32 -21.46 -13.40
N ILE A 59 13.02 -21.57 -13.19
CA ILE A 59 12.37 -21.06 -11.96
C ILE A 59 12.78 -21.90 -10.75
N THR A 60 12.69 -23.22 -10.84
CA THR A 60 12.98 -24.12 -9.71
C THR A 60 14.45 -24.14 -9.32
N SER A 61 15.36 -23.99 -10.28
CA SER A 61 16.82 -23.84 -10.04
C SER A 61 17.25 -22.42 -9.63
N ARG A 62 16.36 -21.41 -9.65
CA ARG A 62 16.62 -19.98 -9.44
C ARG A 62 17.49 -19.34 -10.55
N ALA A 63 17.62 -19.98 -11.69
CA ALA A 63 18.31 -19.41 -12.83
C ALA A 63 17.49 -18.31 -13.54
N ALA A 64 16.16 -18.32 -13.37
CA ALA A 64 15.27 -17.29 -13.89
C ALA A 64 15.61 -15.91 -13.31
N ARG A 65 15.59 -14.88 -14.16
CA ARG A 65 15.76 -13.47 -13.76
C ARG A 65 14.40 -12.86 -13.46
N VAL A 66 14.30 -12.22 -12.29
CA VAL A 66 13.04 -11.65 -11.82
C VAL A 66 13.06 -10.13 -11.95
N GLY A 67 12.03 -9.57 -12.55
CA GLY A 67 11.74 -8.14 -12.57
C GLY A 67 10.61 -7.82 -11.61
N VAL A 68 10.76 -6.81 -10.75
CA VAL A 68 9.67 -6.33 -9.88
C VAL A 68 9.42 -4.87 -10.18
N ILE A 69 8.22 -4.54 -10.67
CA ILE A 69 7.83 -3.18 -11.06
C ILE A 69 7.02 -2.53 -9.95
N GLY A 70 7.50 -1.37 -9.48
CA GLY A 70 6.94 -0.64 -8.35
C GLY A 70 7.58 -1.05 -7.04
N LEU A 71 8.60 -0.31 -6.59
CA LEU A 71 9.37 -0.57 -5.38
C LEU A 71 8.78 0.17 -4.17
N GLY A 72 7.46 0.00 -3.96
CA GLY A 72 6.74 0.48 -2.79
C GLY A 72 6.72 -0.53 -1.64
N TYR A 73 5.70 -0.37 -0.77
CA TYR A 73 5.49 -1.23 0.42
C TYR A 73 5.24 -2.71 0.10
N VAL A 74 4.88 -3.02 -1.15
CA VAL A 74 4.67 -4.39 -1.64
C VAL A 74 5.89 -4.88 -2.40
N GLY A 75 6.30 -4.13 -3.43
CA GLY A 75 7.30 -4.61 -4.37
C GLY A 75 8.71 -4.70 -3.82
N LEU A 76 9.16 -3.77 -2.94
CA LEU A 76 10.50 -3.86 -2.37
C LEU A 76 10.64 -5.08 -1.41
N PRO A 77 9.72 -5.33 -0.47
CA PRO A 77 9.75 -6.55 0.34
C PRO A 77 9.75 -7.83 -0.49
N LEU A 78 8.90 -7.91 -1.52
CA LEU A 78 8.85 -9.06 -2.43
C LEU A 78 10.17 -9.25 -3.18
N ALA A 79 10.74 -8.17 -3.74
CA ALA A 79 12.01 -8.21 -4.47
C ALA A 79 13.15 -8.73 -3.60
N ILE A 80 13.23 -8.23 -2.36
CA ILE A 80 14.24 -8.68 -1.39
C ILE A 80 14.00 -10.13 -0.96
N THR A 81 12.74 -10.55 -0.78
CA THR A 81 12.41 -11.94 -0.45
C THR A 81 12.79 -12.89 -1.59
N ALA A 82 12.53 -12.52 -2.84
CA ALA A 82 12.94 -13.30 -4.02
C ALA A 82 14.49 -13.34 -4.15
N ALA A 83 15.19 -12.23 -3.90
CA ALA A 83 16.65 -12.19 -3.91
C ALA A 83 17.24 -13.12 -2.83
N ARG A 84 16.69 -13.10 -1.61
CA ARG A 84 17.07 -14.02 -0.52
C ARG A 84 16.79 -15.48 -0.84
N ALA A 85 15.74 -15.76 -1.62
CA ALA A 85 15.43 -17.11 -2.11
C ALA A 85 16.42 -17.59 -3.18
N GLY A 86 17.31 -16.73 -3.67
CA GLY A 86 18.40 -17.07 -4.59
C GLY A 86 18.22 -16.57 -6.02
N PHE A 87 17.16 -15.86 -6.34
CA PHE A 87 16.98 -15.26 -7.67
C PHE A 87 17.90 -14.04 -7.86
N THR A 88 18.21 -13.76 -9.14
CA THR A 88 18.72 -12.43 -9.55
C THR A 88 17.54 -11.54 -9.85
N VAL A 89 17.39 -10.46 -9.07
CA VAL A 89 16.22 -9.58 -9.11
C VAL A 89 16.62 -8.19 -9.58
N THR A 90 15.86 -7.64 -10.52
CA THR A 90 15.93 -6.24 -10.93
C THR A 90 14.62 -5.55 -10.53
N GLY A 91 14.72 -4.54 -9.67
CA GLY A 91 13.60 -3.67 -9.31
C GLY A 91 13.45 -2.52 -10.30
N PHE A 92 12.22 -2.17 -10.64
CA PHE A 92 11.90 -1.07 -11.54
C PHE A 92 11.00 -0.05 -10.84
N ASP A 93 11.39 1.21 -10.82
CA ASP A 93 10.55 2.30 -10.30
C ASP A 93 10.80 3.59 -11.10
N THR A 94 9.76 4.39 -11.26
CA THR A 94 9.84 5.69 -11.95
C THR A 94 10.39 6.79 -11.04
N ASP A 95 10.50 6.56 -9.74
CA ASP A 95 11.04 7.51 -8.77
C ASP A 95 12.56 7.37 -8.65
N PRO A 96 13.35 8.34 -9.15
CA PRO A 96 14.80 8.28 -9.09
C PRO A 96 15.33 8.34 -7.64
N GLY A 97 14.56 8.90 -6.70
CA GLY A 97 14.93 8.94 -5.30
C GLY A 97 15.01 7.55 -4.67
N LYS A 98 14.09 6.65 -5.04
CA LYS A 98 14.12 5.25 -4.60
C LYS A 98 15.32 4.51 -5.16
N ILE A 99 15.63 4.70 -6.45
CA ILE A 99 16.80 4.09 -7.09
C ILE A 99 18.07 4.53 -6.39
N THR A 100 18.22 5.84 -6.18
CA THR A 100 19.39 6.41 -5.45
C THR A 100 19.51 5.85 -4.03
N ALA A 101 18.40 5.70 -3.31
CA ALA A 101 18.41 5.14 -1.97
C ALA A 101 18.87 3.68 -1.96
N ILE A 102 18.38 2.86 -2.90
CA ILE A 102 18.78 1.45 -3.05
C ILE A 102 20.27 1.35 -3.40
N ASP A 103 20.75 2.16 -4.35
CA ASP A 103 22.18 2.21 -4.71
C ASP A 103 23.07 2.61 -3.51
N ALA A 104 22.55 3.50 -2.65
CA ALA A 104 23.20 3.86 -1.39
C ALA A 104 23.01 2.81 -0.27
N ARG A 105 22.32 1.69 -0.55
CA ARG A 105 22.00 0.62 0.41
C ARG A 105 21.18 1.11 1.60
N LYS A 106 20.28 2.08 1.34
CA LYS A 106 19.37 2.66 2.31
C LYS A 106 17.94 2.30 1.96
N SER A 107 17.24 1.70 2.91
CA SER A 107 15.83 1.39 2.78
C SER A 107 14.99 2.61 3.16
N TYR A 108 13.86 2.74 2.47
CA TYR A 108 12.78 3.69 2.79
C TYR A 108 11.50 2.95 3.19
N ILE A 109 11.59 1.62 3.37
CA ILE A 109 10.49 0.75 3.80
C ILE A 109 10.87 0.06 5.11
N GLU A 110 10.11 0.28 6.17
CA GLU A 110 10.38 -0.27 7.51
C GLU A 110 10.46 -1.82 7.52
N ALA A 111 9.62 -2.47 6.71
CA ALA A 111 9.62 -3.93 6.57
C ALA A 111 10.91 -4.49 5.94
N VAL A 112 11.76 -3.64 5.36
CA VAL A 112 13.06 -4.03 4.78
C VAL A 112 14.17 -3.27 5.48
N PRO A 113 14.83 -3.83 6.50
CA PRO A 113 15.95 -3.17 7.17
C PRO A 113 17.12 -2.88 6.23
N ASP A 114 17.84 -1.77 6.46
CA ASP A 114 19.02 -1.36 5.69
C ASP A 114 20.04 -2.50 5.49
N ALA A 115 20.32 -3.26 6.55
CA ALA A 115 21.27 -4.38 6.51
C ALA A 115 20.82 -5.47 5.52
N VAL A 116 19.54 -5.81 5.53
CA VAL A 116 18.97 -6.85 4.65
C VAL A 116 19.02 -6.40 3.18
N LEU A 117 18.71 -5.14 2.90
CA LEU A 117 18.86 -4.56 1.56
C LEU A 117 20.32 -4.56 1.13
N ALA A 118 21.23 -4.08 1.99
CA ALA A 118 22.65 -3.97 1.72
C ALA A 118 23.29 -5.33 1.38
N ASP A 119 22.90 -6.39 2.10
CA ASP A 119 23.38 -7.75 1.85
C ASP A 119 23.01 -8.23 0.43
N GLN A 120 21.75 -7.99 -0.02
CA GLN A 120 21.31 -8.44 -1.34
C GLN A 120 21.97 -7.63 -2.48
N VAL A 121 22.15 -6.33 -2.29
CA VAL A 121 22.87 -5.47 -3.25
C VAL A 121 24.36 -5.85 -3.31
N ALA A 122 25.01 -6.12 -2.17
CA ALA A 122 26.41 -6.52 -2.11
C ALA A 122 26.66 -7.90 -2.73
N ALA A 123 25.69 -8.81 -2.67
CA ALA A 123 25.73 -10.13 -3.27
C ALA A 123 25.41 -10.15 -4.78
N ASP A 124 25.21 -9.00 -5.42
CA ASP A 124 24.76 -8.85 -6.81
C ASP A 124 23.42 -9.60 -7.08
N ARG A 125 22.60 -9.79 -6.05
CA ARG A 125 21.28 -10.45 -6.13
C ARG A 125 20.14 -9.49 -6.37
N PHE A 126 20.32 -8.22 -6.00
CA PHE A 126 19.32 -7.18 -6.19
C PHE A 126 19.93 -5.90 -6.74
N THR A 127 19.32 -5.38 -7.80
CA THR A 127 19.62 -4.08 -8.39
C THR A 127 18.33 -3.33 -8.66
N ALA A 128 18.39 -1.99 -8.79
CA ALA A 128 17.22 -1.20 -9.17
C ALA A 128 17.54 -0.28 -10.35
N THR A 129 16.52 0.00 -11.19
CA THR A 129 16.68 0.87 -12.35
C THR A 129 15.39 1.59 -12.70
N ALA A 130 15.50 2.75 -13.33
CA ALA A 130 14.40 3.45 -14.01
C ALA A 130 14.34 3.13 -15.51
N ASP A 131 15.26 2.31 -16.05
CA ASP A 131 15.26 1.90 -17.44
C ASP A 131 14.43 0.63 -17.65
N PHE A 132 13.20 0.82 -18.10
CA PHE A 132 12.25 -0.27 -18.36
C PHE A 132 12.63 -1.13 -19.58
N ALA A 133 13.59 -0.73 -20.41
CA ALA A 133 14.10 -1.59 -21.47
C ALA A 133 14.76 -2.87 -20.93
N ALA A 134 15.28 -2.83 -19.70
CA ALA A 134 15.87 -3.99 -19.03
C ALA A 134 14.85 -5.09 -18.70
N LEU A 135 13.52 -4.85 -18.80
CA LEU A 135 12.48 -5.88 -18.69
C LEU A 135 12.65 -7.00 -19.73
N ALA A 136 13.25 -6.70 -20.90
CA ALA A 136 13.60 -7.70 -21.89
C ALA A 136 14.49 -8.84 -21.34
N LEU A 137 15.25 -8.58 -20.29
CA LEU A 137 16.18 -9.52 -19.67
C LEU A 137 15.52 -10.38 -18.56
N CYS A 138 14.30 -10.04 -18.15
CA CYS A 138 13.59 -10.75 -17.09
C CYS A 138 12.79 -11.94 -17.64
N ASP A 139 12.76 -13.04 -16.91
CA ASP A 139 11.96 -14.22 -17.23
C ASP A 139 10.62 -14.21 -16.48
N VAL A 140 10.62 -13.70 -15.25
CA VAL A 140 9.43 -13.46 -14.44
C VAL A 140 9.33 -11.98 -14.14
N ILE A 141 8.20 -11.35 -14.45
CA ILE A 141 7.93 -9.94 -14.20
C ILE A 141 6.73 -9.81 -13.28
N VAL A 142 6.92 -9.17 -12.11
CA VAL A 142 5.85 -8.95 -11.13
C VAL A 142 5.48 -7.48 -11.08
N ILE A 143 4.18 -7.18 -11.17
CA ILE A 143 3.63 -5.83 -11.21
C ILE A 143 3.06 -5.48 -9.83
N CYS A 144 3.70 -4.53 -9.14
CA CYS A 144 3.36 -4.06 -7.78
C CYS A 144 3.09 -2.55 -7.76
N VAL A 145 2.40 -2.03 -8.76
CA VAL A 145 2.11 -0.60 -8.89
C VAL A 145 0.86 -0.18 -8.10
N PRO A 146 0.74 1.11 -7.72
CA PRO A 146 -0.45 1.60 -7.00
C PRO A 146 -1.74 1.47 -7.83
N THR A 147 -2.84 1.23 -7.13
CA THR A 147 -4.20 1.14 -7.69
C THR A 147 -5.15 1.99 -6.85
N PRO A 148 -5.12 3.33 -6.99
CA PRO A 148 -5.99 4.22 -6.23
C PRO A 148 -7.41 4.25 -6.82
N LEU A 149 -8.35 4.84 -6.06
CA LEU A 149 -9.64 5.25 -6.60
C LEU A 149 -9.58 6.66 -7.18
N THR A 150 -10.40 6.92 -8.17
CA THR A 150 -10.73 8.28 -8.63
C THR A 150 -11.55 9.02 -7.57
N LYS A 151 -11.81 10.33 -7.78
CA LYS A 151 -12.70 11.13 -6.92
C LYS A 151 -14.14 10.58 -6.86
N HIS A 152 -14.55 9.82 -7.87
CA HIS A 152 -15.86 9.20 -7.97
C HIS A 152 -15.90 7.76 -7.42
N ARG A 153 -14.84 7.33 -6.70
CA ARG A 153 -14.68 5.97 -6.16
C ARG A 153 -14.67 4.88 -7.25
N GLU A 154 -14.15 5.21 -8.43
CA GLU A 154 -13.91 4.26 -9.51
C GLU A 154 -12.47 3.78 -9.51
N PRO A 155 -12.18 2.52 -9.91
CA PRO A 155 -10.82 2.01 -10.05
C PRO A 155 -9.99 2.84 -11.02
N ASP A 156 -8.83 3.31 -10.58
CA ASP A 156 -7.85 3.93 -11.48
C ASP A 156 -6.78 2.90 -11.88
N LEU A 157 -6.97 2.27 -13.02
CA LEU A 157 -6.03 1.30 -13.57
C LEU A 157 -4.90 1.94 -14.39
N SER A 158 -4.79 3.26 -14.43
CA SER A 158 -3.81 3.96 -15.28
C SER A 158 -2.35 3.56 -15.01
N PHE A 159 -2.01 3.20 -13.78
CA PHE A 159 -0.68 2.70 -13.44
C PHE A 159 -0.45 1.29 -14.00
N ILE A 160 -1.45 0.41 -13.88
CA ILE A 160 -1.37 -0.95 -14.43
C ILE A 160 -1.27 -0.88 -15.97
N THR A 161 -2.13 -0.12 -16.63
CA THR A 161 -2.15 -0.04 -18.09
C THR A 161 -0.84 0.51 -18.66
N ARG A 162 -0.31 1.61 -18.08
CA ARG A 162 1.01 2.13 -18.48
C ARG A 162 2.13 1.13 -18.26
N THR A 163 2.11 0.42 -17.15
CA THR A 163 3.10 -0.64 -16.89
C THR A 163 3.00 -1.76 -17.91
N CYS A 164 1.78 -2.18 -18.28
CA CYS A 164 1.58 -3.17 -19.33
C CYS A 164 2.04 -2.66 -20.69
N ASP A 165 1.84 -1.36 -21.02
CA ASP A 165 2.36 -0.73 -22.24
C ASP A 165 3.90 -0.73 -22.26
N ASP A 166 4.56 -0.52 -21.10
CA ASP A 166 6.02 -0.60 -21.01
C ASP A 166 6.53 -2.04 -21.14
N ILE A 167 5.85 -3.02 -20.52
CA ILE A 167 6.17 -4.44 -20.69
C ILE A 167 5.98 -4.85 -22.15
N ALA A 168 4.90 -4.42 -22.82
CA ALA A 168 4.60 -4.75 -24.20
C ALA A 168 5.73 -4.37 -25.18
N LYS A 169 6.47 -3.27 -24.91
CA LYS A 169 7.63 -2.85 -25.72
C LYS A 169 8.78 -3.85 -25.71
N THR A 170 8.87 -4.69 -24.70
CA THR A 170 9.98 -5.64 -24.45
C THR A 170 9.52 -7.07 -24.29
N LEU A 171 8.21 -7.34 -24.42
CA LEU A 171 7.62 -8.66 -24.23
C LEU A 171 8.19 -9.65 -25.24
N ARG A 172 8.61 -10.79 -24.75
CA ARG A 172 9.17 -11.89 -25.55
C ARG A 172 8.58 -13.25 -25.15
N ALA A 173 8.75 -14.21 -26.04
CA ALA A 173 8.34 -15.58 -25.74
C ALA A 173 9.03 -16.13 -24.49
N GLY A 174 8.28 -16.89 -23.69
CA GLY A 174 8.73 -17.53 -22.47
C GLY A 174 8.73 -16.64 -21.23
N GLN A 175 8.24 -15.40 -21.27
CA GLN A 175 8.10 -14.58 -20.08
C GLN A 175 6.85 -14.91 -19.29
N VAL A 176 6.96 -14.85 -17.95
CA VAL A 176 5.84 -15.00 -17.00
C VAL A 176 5.56 -13.62 -16.41
N ILE A 177 4.35 -13.11 -16.61
CA ILE A 177 3.91 -11.81 -16.10
C ILE A 177 2.90 -12.04 -14.99
N VAL A 178 3.16 -11.52 -13.79
CA VAL A 178 2.27 -11.68 -12.63
C VAL A 178 1.80 -10.32 -12.15
N LEU A 179 0.50 -10.12 -12.09
CA LEU A 179 -0.09 -8.94 -11.45
C LEU A 179 -0.25 -9.22 -9.95
N GLU A 180 0.32 -8.36 -9.10
CA GLU A 180 0.10 -8.35 -7.64
C GLU A 180 -0.70 -7.14 -7.17
N SER A 181 -0.78 -6.09 -7.98
CA SER A 181 -1.57 -4.90 -7.66
C SER A 181 -3.03 -5.27 -7.41
N THR A 182 -3.63 -4.73 -6.33
CA THR A 182 -5.04 -4.96 -6.00
C THR A 182 -5.95 -4.45 -7.12
N THR A 183 -6.90 -5.29 -7.53
CA THR A 183 -7.82 -4.98 -8.63
C THR A 183 -9.13 -5.76 -8.49
N TYR A 184 -10.06 -5.57 -9.43
CA TYR A 184 -11.33 -6.32 -9.49
C TYR A 184 -11.20 -7.60 -10.32
N PRO A 185 -12.03 -8.61 -10.07
CA PRO A 185 -12.05 -9.87 -10.84
C PRO A 185 -12.23 -9.63 -12.34
N GLY A 186 -11.33 -10.23 -13.13
CA GLY A 186 -11.29 -10.08 -14.57
C GLY A 186 -10.36 -8.98 -15.08
N THR A 187 -9.50 -8.40 -14.24
CA THR A 187 -8.50 -7.41 -14.68
C THR A 187 -7.34 -8.09 -15.39
N THR A 188 -6.83 -9.19 -14.84
CA THR A 188 -5.67 -9.89 -15.38
C THR A 188 -5.98 -10.51 -16.74
N ASP A 189 -7.05 -11.27 -16.87
CA ASP A 189 -7.49 -11.92 -18.11
C ASP A 189 -8.28 -11.02 -19.06
N GLY A 190 -8.56 -9.79 -18.64
CA GLY A 190 -9.23 -8.76 -19.42
C GLY A 190 -8.28 -7.67 -19.95
N PRO A 191 -8.24 -6.47 -19.32
CA PRO A 191 -7.43 -5.35 -19.81
C PRO A 191 -5.93 -5.64 -19.88
N VAL A 192 -5.35 -6.32 -18.87
CA VAL A 192 -3.91 -6.65 -18.87
C VAL A 192 -3.57 -7.58 -20.03
N LYS A 193 -4.29 -8.67 -20.18
CA LYS A 193 -4.12 -9.63 -21.28
C LYS A 193 -4.22 -8.93 -22.64
N ARG A 194 -5.25 -8.11 -22.86
CA ARG A 194 -5.48 -7.42 -24.12
C ARG A 194 -4.30 -6.49 -24.52
N ILE A 195 -3.73 -5.77 -23.54
CA ILE A 195 -2.58 -4.89 -23.81
C ILE A 195 -1.37 -5.72 -24.21
N LEU A 196 -1.07 -6.79 -23.48
CA LEU A 196 0.09 -7.62 -23.76
C LEU A 196 -0.06 -8.39 -25.09
N GLU A 197 -1.26 -8.88 -25.41
CA GLU A 197 -1.54 -9.57 -26.69
C GLU A 197 -1.57 -8.62 -27.89
N SER A 198 -1.64 -7.29 -27.70
CA SER A 198 -1.51 -6.31 -28.79
C SER A 198 -0.14 -6.36 -29.49
N THR A 199 0.86 -6.99 -28.86
CA THR A 199 2.17 -7.28 -29.44
C THR A 199 2.16 -8.37 -30.51
N GLY A 200 1.05 -9.12 -30.63
CA GLY A 200 0.92 -10.30 -31.49
C GLY A 200 1.31 -11.60 -30.82
N LEU A 201 1.83 -11.58 -29.58
CA LEU A 201 2.07 -12.75 -28.75
C LEU A 201 0.77 -13.18 -28.05
N VAL A 202 0.60 -14.48 -27.78
CA VAL A 202 -0.61 -15.06 -27.21
C VAL A 202 -0.35 -15.60 -25.82
N SER A 203 -1.17 -15.19 -24.84
CA SER A 203 -1.12 -15.69 -23.46
C SER A 203 -1.41 -17.19 -23.41
N GLY A 204 -0.65 -17.91 -22.58
CA GLY A 204 -0.74 -19.36 -22.44
C GLY A 204 -0.02 -20.15 -23.55
N LYS A 205 0.55 -19.46 -24.54
CA LYS A 205 1.30 -20.06 -25.63
C LYS A 205 2.70 -19.44 -25.78
N ASP A 206 2.75 -18.13 -25.99
CA ASP A 206 4.00 -17.43 -26.23
C ASP A 206 4.54 -16.81 -24.95
N PHE A 207 3.68 -16.28 -24.09
CA PHE A 207 3.97 -15.82 -22.74
C PHE A 207 2.90 -16.33 -21.75
N TYR A 208 3.15 -16.16 -20.45
CA TYR A 208 2.28 -16.68 -19.42
C TYR A 208 1.85 -15.57 -18.47
N LEU A 209 0.56 -15.53 -18.14
CA LEU A 209 -0.04 -14.48 -17.34
C LEU A 209 -0.59 -15.07 -16.05
N GLY A 210 -0.39 -14.39 -14.92
CA GLY A 210 -0.91 -14.81 -13.63
C GLY A 210 -1.25 -13.67 -12.70
N PHE A 211 -1.87 -14.02 -11.59
CA PHE A 211 -2.23 -13.11 -10.51
C PHE A 211 -1.90 -13.71 -9.15
N SER A 212 -1.41 -12.88 -8.24
CA SER A 212 -1.22 -13.23 -6.84
C SER A 212 -1.52 -12.03 -5.95
N PRO A 213 -2.56 -12.07 -5.10
CA PRO A 213 -2.89 -10.94 -4.24
C PRO A 213 -1.81 -10.69 -3.19
N GLU A 214 -1.52 -9.42 -2.93
CA GLU A 214 -0.74 -9.02 -1.78
C GLU A 214 -1.59 -9.10 -0.51
N ARG A 215 -1.05 -9.71 0.56
CA ARG A 215 -1.74 -9.99 1.82
C ARG A 215 -0.97 -9.51 3.04
N GLU A 216 0.06 -8.68 2.88
CA GLU A 216 0.83 -8.14 4.01
C GLU A 216 0.00 -7.20 4.88
N ASP A 217 0.31 -7.21 6.17
CA ASP A 217 -0.23 -6.29 7.17
C ASP A 217 0.93 -5.45 7.74
N PRO A 218 1.15 -4.22 7.24
CA PRO A 218 2.24 -3.37 7.71
C PRO A 218 2.27 -3.22 9.24
N GLY A 219 3.45 -3.38 9.84
CA GLY A 219 3.63 -3.35 11.29
C GLY A 219 3.29 -4.68 12.00
N ASN A 220 2.86 -5.73 11.30
CA ASN A 220 2.71 -7.05 11.88
C ASN A 220 4.08 -7.70 12.08
N ARG A 221 4.40 -8.09 13.33
CA ARG A 221 5.69 -8.73 13.67
C ARG A 221 5.65 -10.25 13.64
N ALA A 222 4.47 -10.84 13.56
CA ALA A 222 4.29 -12.31 13.56
C ALA A 222 4.35 -12.90 12.15
N PHE A 223 4.05 -12.10 11.13
CA PHE A 223 3.97 -12.54 9.74
C PHE A 223 4.70 -11.55 8.83
N ASP A 224 5.41 -12.08 7.85
CA ASP A 224 6.13 -11.36 6.79
C ASP A 224 5.79 -11.93 5.41
N THR A 225 6.29 -11.33 4.33
CA THR A 225 6.10 -11.78 2.94
C THR A 225 6.40 -13.27 2.76
N SER A 226 7.38 -13.83 3.46
CA SER A 226 7.79 -15.22 3.31
C SER A 226 6.89 -16.22 4.05
N THR A 227 6.17 -15.77 5.08
CA THR A 227 5.41 -16.64 6.00
C THR A 227 3.91 -16.60 5.76
N ILE A 228 3.38 -15.54 5.17
CA ILE A 228 1.96 -15.44 4.81
C ILE A 228 1.66 -16.37 3.64
N PRO A 229 0.65 -17.28 3.73
CA PRO A 229 0.25 -18.11 2.62
C PRO A 229 -0.11 -17.29 1.39
N LYS A 230 0.55 -17.53 0.26
CA LYS A 230 0.38 -16.76 -0.99
C LYS A 230 -0.63 -17.46 -1.90
N VAL A 231 -1.74 -16.79 -2.20
CA VAL A 231 -2.72 -17.26 -3.19
C VAL A 231 -2.17 -16.99 -4.59
N VAL A 232 -2.30 -17.95 -5.49
CA VAL A 232 -1.77 -17.84 -6.85
C VAL A 232 -2.72 -18.41 -7.88
N ALA A 233 -2.74 -17.83 -9.07
CA ALA A 233 -3.45 -18.34 -10.23
C ALA A 233 -2.76 -17.97 -11.54
N GLY A 234 -3.00 -18.76 -12.58
CA GLY A 234 -2.57 -18.45 -13.94
C GLY A 234 -3.74 -18.38 -14.92
N ASP A 235 -3.52 -17.67 -16.04
CA ASP A 235 -4.38 -17.68 -17.22
C ASP A 235 -4.16 -19.00 -17.98
N GLY A 236 -4.81 -20.05 -17.51
CA GLY A 236 -4.65 -21.43 -17.95
C GLY A 236 -3.69 -22.27 -17.09
N ALA A 237 -3.70 -23.58 -17.32
CA ALA A 237 -3.01 -24.56 -16.47
C ALA A 237 -1.48 -24.37 -16.46
N ASP A 238 -0.86 -24.10 -17.60
CA ASP A 238 0.60 -23.95 -17.71
C ASP A 238 1.07 -22.67 -17.04
N ALA A 239 0.35 -21.56 -17.21
CA ALA A 239 0.60 -20.32 -16.48
C ALA A 239 0.47 -20.55 -14.96
N GLY A 240 -0.58 -21.25 -14.52
CA GLY A 240 -0.77 -21.61 -13.12
C GLY A 240 0.42 -22.37 -12.53
N ARG A 241 0.94 -23.38 -13.24
CA ARG A 241 2.12 -24.16 -12.82
C ARG A 241 3.39 -23.31 -12.70
N LEU A 242 3.62 -22.37 -13.63
CA LEU A 242 4.78 -21.48 -13.60
C LEU A 242 4.70 -20.49 -12.44
N VAL A 243 3.53 -19.88 -12.23
CA VAL A 243 3.29 -18.93 -11.13
C VAL A 243 3.41 -19.63 -9.78
N GLU A 244 2.82 -20.83 -9.63
CA GLU A 244 2.95 -21.66 -8.43
C GLU A 244 4.41 -22.01 -8.16
N ALA A 245 5.17 -22.45 -9.16
CA ALA A 245 6.59 -22.78 -9.01
C ALA A 245 7.43 -21.55 -8.59
N PHE A 246 7.15 -20.38 -9.13
CA PHE A 246 7.82 -19.14 -8.73
C PHE A 246 7.57 -18.82 -7.26
N TYR A 247 6.30 -18.75 -6.85
CA TYR A 247 6.00 -18.41 -5.45
C TYR A 247 6.40 -19.52 -4.47
N ALA A 248 6.31 -20.80 -4.82
CA ALA A 248 6.83 -21.89 -3.99
C ALA A 248 8.35 -21.80 -3.74
N ALA A 249 9.06 -21.13 -4.64
CA ALA A 249 10.48 -20.83 -4.46
C ALA A 249 10.75 -19.63 -3.55
N VAL A 250 9.77 -18.73 -3.35
CA VAL A 250 9.90 -17.46 -2.63
C VAL A 250 9.26 -17.50 -1.24
N VAL A 251 8.10 -18.15 -1.08
CA VAL A 251 7.32 -18.20 0.16
C VAL A 251 7.12 -19.61 0.68
N LYS A 252 6.81 -19.74 1.98
CA LYS A 252 6.67 -21.06 2.63
C LYS A 252 5.43 -21.83 2.17
N THR A 253 4.33 -21.14 1.89
CA THR A 253 3.04 -21.79 1.58
C THR A 253 2.39 -21.10 0.40
N VAL A 254 2.06 -21.88 -0.62
CA VAL A 254 1.32 -21.43 -1.80
C VAL A 254 -0.06 -22.08 -1.82
N VAL A 255 -1.07 -21.32 -2.18
CA VAL A 255 -2.47 -21.75 -2.29
C VAL A 255 -2.93 -21.51 -3.72
N PRO A 256 -2.80 -22.50 -4.62
CA PRO A 256 -3.27 -22.37 -5.99
C PRO A 256 -4.80 -22.35 -6.03
N VAL A 257 -5.36 -21.45 -6.88
CA VAL A 257 -6.79 -21.38 -7.16
C VAL A 257 -7.05 -21.49 -8.66
N SER A 258 -8.29 -21.72 -9.03
CA SER A 258 -8.69 -22.16 -10.37
C SER A 258 -8.53 -21.10 -11.48
N SER A 259 -8.54 -19.80 -11.13
CA SER A 259 -8.45 -18.72 -12.11
C SER A 259 -7.89 -17.43 -11.49
N THR A 260 -7.34 -16.54 -12.34
CA THR A 260 -6.90 -15.21 -11.95
C THR A 260 -8.04 -14.42 -11.32
N ALA A 261 -9.24 -14.47 -11.88
CA ALA A 261 -10.43 -13.82 -11.32
C ALA A 261 -10.79 -14.32 -9.92
N THR A 262 -10.60 -15.64 -9.64
CA THR A 262 -10.77 -16.18 -8.28
C THR A 262 -9.73 -15.60 -7.32
N ALA A 263 -8.47 -15.54 -7.71
CA ALA A 263 -7.40 -14.98 -6.87
C ALA A 263 -7.60 -13.47 -6.62
N GLU A 264 -8.05 -12.71 -7.61
CA GLU A 264 -8.45 -11.30 -7.48
C GLU A 264 -9.60 -11.14 -6.48
N ALA A 265 -10.61 -12.01 -6.57
CA ALA A 265 -11.77 -11.99 -5.66
C ALA A 265 -11.39 -12.30 -4.20
N VAL A 266 -10.41 -13.16 -3.95
CA VAL A 266 -9.93 -13.48 -2.58
C VAL A 266 -9.50 -12.22 -1.85
N LYS A 267 -8.66 -11.37 -2.46
CA LYS A 267 -8.19 -10.13 -1.86
C LYS A 267 -9.34 -9.19 -1.48
N LEU A 268 -10.26 -9.00 -2.41
CA LEU A 268 -11.42 -8.13 -2.18
C LEU A 268 -12.32 -8.70 -1.07
N THR A 269 -12.54 -10.02 -1.05
CA THR A 269 -13.33 -10.68 -0.01
C THR A 269 -12.74 -10.47 1.38
N GLU A 270 -11.43 -10.61 1.55
CA GLU A 270 -10.73 -10.38 2.82
C GLU A 270 -10.90 -8.94 3.32
N ASN A 271 -10.77 -7.96 2.43
CA ASN A 271 -10.90 -6.54 2.79
C ASN A 271 -12.36 -6.11 2.99
N VAL A 272 -13.30 -6.65 2.20
CA VAL A 272 -14.75 -6.47 2.41
C VAL A 272 -15.16 -7.03 3.77
N PHE A 273 -14.75 -8.26 4.10
CA PHE A 273 -15.02 -8.88 5.41
C PHE A 273 -14.56 -7.96 6.55
N ARG A 274 -13.35 -7.42 6.47
CA ARG A 274 -12.81 -6.50 7.47
C ARG A 274 -13.61 -5.21 7.55
N ALA A 275 -13.90 -4.57 6.40
CA ALA A 275 -14.65 -3.30 6.34
C ALA A 275 -16.06 -3.43 6.92
N VAL A 276 -16.79 -4.51 6.59
CA VAL A 276 -18.14 -4.78 7.07
C VAL A 276 -18.15 -5.04 8.58
N ASN A 277 -17.25 -5.86 9.10
CA ASN A 277 -17.21 -6.16 10.52
C ASN A 277 -16.79 -4.95 11.38
N ILE A 278 -15.88 -4.09 10.87
CA ILE A 278 -15.59 -2.82 11.54
C ILE A 278 -16.79 -1.89 11.53
N ALA A 279 -17.54 -1.80 10.43
CA ALA A 279 -18.78 -1.03 10.36
C ALA A 279 -19.80 -1.53 11.37
N LEU A 280 -19.98 -2.85 11.47
CA LEU A 280 -20.88 -3.47 12.43
C LEU A 280 -20.56 -3.07 13.88
N VAL A 281 -19.28 -3.16 14.31
CA VAL A 281 -18.93 -2.78 15.68
C VAL A 281 -18.98 -1.27 15.91
N ASN A 282 -18.77 -0.46 14.88
CA ASN A 282 -18.97 0.99 14.94
C ASN A 282 -20.46 1.34 15.11
N GLU A 283 -21.36 0.68 14.39
CA GLU A 283 -22.80 0.86 14.55
C GLU A 283 -23.28 0.39 15.93
N LEU A 284 -22.85 -0.82 16.37
CA LEU A 284 -23.16 -1.34 17.69
C LEU A 284 -22.67 -0.41 18.79
N LYS A 285 -21.52 0.24 18.63
CA LYS A 285 -21.02 1.24 19.57
C LYS A 285 -22.01 2.38 19.76
N VAL A 286 -22.52 2.96 18.66
CA VAL A 286 -23.48 4.07 18.71
C VAL A 286 -24.79 3.62 19.39
N ILE A 287 -25.28 2.41 19.06
CA ILE A 287 -26.50 1.83 19.66
C ILE A 287 -26.30 1.60 21.16
N TYR A 288 -25.24 0.93 21.56
CA TYR A 288 -24.98 0.56 22.96
C TYR A 288 -24.67 1.78 23.83
N GLU A 289 -23.99 2.79 23.27
CA GLU A 289 -23.80 4.07 23.95
C GLU A 289 -25.13 4.72 24.32
N ALA A 290 -26.11 4.75 23.39
CA ALA A 290 -27.46 5.27 23.67
C ALA A 290 -28.22 4.44 24.72
N MET A 291 -27.88 3.16 24.89
CA MET A 291 -28.45 2.24 25.88
C MET A 291 -27.70 2.25 27.22
N GLY A 292 -26.60 2.99 27.34
CA GLY A 292 -25.73 2.98 28.53
C GLY A 292 -24.92 1.68 28.70
N VAL A 293 -24.68 0.94 27.62
CA VAL A 293 -23.92 -0.32 27.61
C VAL A 293 -22.52 -0.07 27.03
N ASP A 294 -21.48 -0.60 27.67
CA ASP A 294 -20.12 -0.50 27.20
C ASP A 294 -19.81 -1.53 26.11
N ILE A 295 -19.67 -1.09 24.85
CA ILE A 295 -19.35 -1.95 23.71
C ILE A 295 -18.04 -2.72 23.89
N TRP A 296 -17.04 -2.14 24.57
CA TRP A 296 -15.75 -2.78 24.78
C TRP A 296 -15.87 -4.00 25.70
N GLU A 297 -16.65 -3.88 26.80
CA GLU A 297 -16.95 -4.99 27.67
C GLU A 297 -17.74 -6.08 26.94
N VAL A 298 -18.72 -5.69 26.12
CA VAL A 298 -19.48 -6.64 25.28
C VAL A 298 -18.57 -7.42 24.34
N ILE A 299 -17.64 -6.75 23.66
CA ILE A 299 -16.71 -7.42 22.72
C ILE A 299 -15.78 -8.36 23.50
N GLU A 300 -15.20 -7.92 24.62
CA GLU A 300 -14.32 -8.73 25.44
C GLU A 300 -15.02 -9.99 26.00
N ALA A 301 -16.28 -9.86 26.40
CA ALA A 301 -17.10 -11.00 26.82
C ALA A 301 -17.43 -11.93 25.62
N ALA A 302 -17.85 -11.36 24.48
CA ALA A 302 -18.23 -12.13 23.30
C ALA A 302 -17.08 -12.93 22.71
N LYS A 303 -15.83 -12.41 22.72
CA LYS A 303 -14.65 -13.11 22.20
C LYS A 303 -14.25 -14.35 22.99
N THR A 304 -14.78 -14.53 24.20
CA THR A 304 -14.59 -15.78 24.98
C THR A 304 -15.31 -16.96 24.36
N LYS A 305 -16.27 -16.71 23.45
CA LYS A 305 -16.94 -17.78 22.69
C LYS A 305 -15.94 -18.39 21.69
N PRO A 306 -15.65 -19.71 21.74
CA PRO A 306 -14.58 -20.33 20.99
C PRO A 306 -14.89 -20.54 19.49
N PHE A 307 -16.12 -20.21 19.05
CA PHE A 307 -16.57 -20.38 17.65
C PHE A 307 -17.62 -19.33 17.28
N GLY A 308 -17.71 -19.02 15.97
CA GLY A 308 -18.77 -18.16 15.40
C GLY A 308 -18.68 -16.67 15.79
N TYR A 309 -17.58 -16.24 16.40
CA TYR A 309 -17.30 -14.85 16.69
C TYR A 309 -15.81 -14.54 16.49
N MET A 310 -15.52 -13.50 15.70
CA MET A 310 -14.19 -12.92 15.56
C MET A 310 -14.26 -11.47 16.06
N PRO A 311 -13.47 -11.07 17.04
CA PRO A 311 -13.55 -9.73 17.61
C PRO A 311 -13.01 -8.68 16.64
N PHE A 312 -13.80 -7.63 16.42
CA PHE A 312 -13.41 -6.36 15.85
C PHE A 312 -13.68 -5.27 16.87
N TYR A 313 -12.93 -4.17 16.80
CA TYR A 313 -13.03 -3.08 17.74
C TYR A 313 -13.44 -1.79 17.07
N PRO A 314 -14.34 -0.99 17.67
CA PRO A 314 -14.74 0.30 17.11
C PRO A 314 -13.57 1.28 17.16
N GLY A 315 -13.69 2.34 16.36
CA GLY A 315 -12.70 3.40 16.30
C GLY A 315 -13.23 4.65 15.60
N PRO A 316 -12.38 5.67 15.46
CA PRO A 316 -12.79 6.96 14.92
C PRO A 316 -13.00 6.96 13.39
N GLY A 317 -12.93 5.81 12.75
CA GLY A 317 -13.07 5.63 11.31
C GLY A 317 -12.07 4.60 10.78
N LEU A 318 -12.11 4.38 9.46
CA LEU A 318 -11.16 3.53 8.75
C LEU A 318 -10.00 4.36 8.19
N GLY A 319 -8.81 3.77 8.22
CA GLY A 319 -7.62 4.30 7.60
C GLY A 319 -6.83 3.22 6.86
N GLY A 320 -5.68 3.61 6.31
CA GLY A 320 -4.85 2.75 5.47
C GLY A 320 -5.30 2.71 4.02
N HIS A 321 -4.44 2.14 3.17
CA HIS A 321 -4.66 2.16 1.71
C HIS A 321 -5.74 1.16 1.26
N CYS A 322 -5.92 0.02 1.94
CA CYS A 322 -6.72 -1.09 1.42
C CYS A 322 -8.19 -1.03 1.83
N ILE A 323 -8.48 -0.94 3.15
CA ILE A 323 -9.87 -1.11 3.64
C ILE A 323 -10.83 0.00 3.18
N PRO A 324 -10.43 1.28 3.08
CA PRO A 324 -11.29 2.33 2.54
C PRO A 324 -11.47 2.28 1.02
N ILE A 325 -10.65 1.52 0.31
CA ILE A 325 -10.51 1.56 -1.16
C ILE A 325 -11.00 0.28 -1.82
N ASP A 326 -10.44 -0.87 -1.44
CA ASP A 326 -10.64 -2.14 -2.14
C ASP A 326 -12.10 -2.62 -2.21
N PRO A 327 -12.95 -2.44 -1.18
CA PRO A 327 -14.36 -2.81 -1.29
C PRO A 327 -15.09 -2.13 -2.45
N PHE A 328 -14.70 -0.88 -2.78
CA PHE A 328 -15.33 -0.13 -3.87
C PHE A 328 -14.91 -0.62 -5.27
N TYR A 329 -13.81 -1.35 -5.39
CA TYR A 329 -13.48 -2.08 -6.62
C TYR A 329 -14.55 -3.10 -6.96
N LEU A 330 -15.01 -3.86 -5.96
CA LEU A 330 -16.08 -4.84 -6.16
C LEU A 330 -17.42 -4.15 -6.41
N THR A 331 -17.73 -3.06 -5.71
CA THR A 331 -18.95 -2.26 -5.93
C THR A 331 -19.00 -1.72 -7.36
N TRP A 332 -17.89 -1.20 -7.86
CA TRP A 332 -17.81 -0.70 -9.24
C TRP A 332 -18.00 -1.85 -10.25
N LYS A 333 -17.32 -2.97 -10.05
CA LYS A 333 -17.43 -4.13 -10.96
C LYS A 333 -18.82 -4.77 -10.94
N ALA A 334 -19.48 -4.83 -9.78
CA ALA A 334 -20.82 -5.40 -9.64
C ALA A 334 -21.89 -4.66 -10.46
N ARG A 335 -21.68 -3.36 -10.75
CA ARG A 335 -22.58 -2.56 -11.60
C ARG A 335 -22.63 -3.06 -13.04
N GLU A 336 -21.58 -3.69 -13.55
CA GLU A 336 -21.60 -4.31 -14.88
C GLU A 336 -22.59 -5.49 -14.98
N TYR A 337 -23.00 -6.03 -13.82
CA TYR A 337 -23.92 -7.15 -13.69
C TYR A 337 -25.29 -6.72 -13.11
N ASP A 338 -25.55 -5.40 -13.00
CA ASP A 338 -26.74 -4.83 -12.40
C ASP A 338 -26.99 -5.30 -10.94
N ILE A 339 -25.91 -5.61 -10.20
CA ILE A 339 -25.99 -6.11 -8.82
C ILE A 339 -25.62 -4.98 -7.84
N PRO A 340 -26.53 -4.54 -6.94
CA PRO A 340 -26.21 -3.59 -5.90
C PRO A 340 -25.46 -4.23 -4.73
N THR A 341 -24.40 -3.59 -4.26
CA THR A 341 -23.56 -4.08 -3.16
C THR A 341 -23.94 -3.48 -1.81
N ARG A 342 -25.12 -3.83 -1.31
CA ARG A 342 -25.77 -3.19 -0.14
C ARG A 342 -24.89 -3.19 1.11
N PHE A 343 -24.31 -4.33 1.51
CA PHE A 343 -23.46 -4.43 2.70
C PHE A 343 -22.16 -3.63 2.57
N ILE A 344 -21.56 -3.60 1.38
CA ILE A 344 -20.29 -2.92 1.14
C ILE A 344 -20.50 -1.41 1.18
N GLU A 345 -21.54 -0.90 0.49
CA GLU A 345 -21.85 0.53 0.45
C GLU A 345 -22.26 1.03 1.83
N LEU A 346 -23.15 0.30 2.53
CA LEU A 346 -23.58 0.64 3.89
C LEU A 346 -22.39 0.65 4.87
N ALA A 347 -21.53 -0.35 4.80
CA ALA A 347 -20.31 -0.37 5.64
C ALA A 347 -19.41 0.85 5.38
N GLY A 348 -19.27 1.25 4.11
CA GLY A 348 -18.55 2.45 3.73
C GLY A 348 -19.18 3.74 4.31
N GLU A 349 -20.50 3.85 4.30
CA GLU A 349 -21.23 4.98 4.88
C GLU A 349 -21.05 5.07 6.39
N ILE A 350 -21.26 3.95 7.11
CA ILE A 350 -21.10 3.87 8.57
C ILE A 350 -19.67 4.28 8.97
N ASN A 351 -18.67 3.66 8.36
CA ASN A 351 -17.28 3.94 8.69
C ASN A 351 -16.87 5.39 8.35
N ALA A 352 -17.38 5.96 7.27
CA ALA A 352 -17.13 7.36 6.89
C ALA A 352 -17.85 8.37 7.81
N ALA A 353 -18.91 7.96 8.51
CA ALA A 353 -19.62 8.79 9.48
C ALA A 353 -18.91 8.88 10.84
N MET A 354 -18.07 7.91 11.20
CA MET A 354 -17.45 7.82 12.53
C MET A 354 -16.63 9.05 12.94
N PRO A 355 -15.81 9.70 12.07
CA PRO A 355 -15.11 10.91 12.49
C PRO A 355 -16.04 12.04 12.91
N ARG A 356 -17.20 12.18 12.23
CA ARG A 356 -18.21 13.18 12.61
C ARG A 356 -18.86 12.85 13.94
N HIS A 357 -19.17 11.57 14.18
CA HIS A 357 -19.70 11.09 15.46
C HIS A 357 -18.72 11.44 16.59
N VAL A 358 -17.43 11.12 16.44
CA VAL A 358 -16.38 11.40 17.45
C VAL A 358 -16.27 12.90 17.74
N VAL A 359 -16.27 13.76 16.70
CA VAL A 359 -16.19 15.22 16.91
C VAL A 359 -17.46 15.76 17.57
N SER A 360 -18.62 15.15 17.33
CA SER A 360 -19.84 15.52 18.05
C SER A 360 -19.77 15.14 19.52
N ARG A 361 -19.26 13.91 19.83
CA ARG A 361 -19.02 13.49 21.22
C ARG A 361 -18.00 14.37 21.93
N LEU A 362 -16.93 14.80 21.24
CA LEU A 362 -15.98 15.76 21.79
C LEU A 362 -16.65 17.10 22.13
N ALA A 363 -17.49 17.64 21.22
CA ALA A 363 -18.21 18.87 21.44
C ALA A 363 -19.19 18.80 22.63
N GLU A 364 -19.93 17.69 22.73
CA GLU A 364 -20.83 17.43 23.87
C GLU A 364 -20.07 17.31 25.18
N ALA A 365 -18.93 16.60 25.21
CA ALA A 365 -18.10 16.45 26.39
C ALA A 365 -17.51 17.79 26.85
N LEU A 366 -17.04 18.63 25.92
CA LEU A 366 -16.56 19.98 26.21
C LEU A 366 -17.65 20.86 26.83
N ASP A 367 -18.86 20.83 26.26
CA ASP A 367 -20.00 21.60 26.78
C ASP A 367 -20.44 21.11 28.15
N GLN A 368 -20.67 19.81 28.31
CA GLN A 368 -21.19 19.22 29.56
C GLN A 368 -20.20 19.26 30.72
N ARG A 369 -18.90 19.09 30.44
CA ARG A 369 -17.87 18.96 31.50
C ARG A 369 -17.18 20.28 31.81
N LEU A 370 -17.00 21.14 30.81
CA LEU A 370 -16.22 22.37 30.93
C LEU A 370 -17.02 23.64 30.63
N GLY A 371 -18.28 23.51 30.16
CA GLY A 371 -19.09 24.66 29.72
C GLY A 371 -18.47 25.40 28.52
N LEU A 372 -17.69 24.68 27.69
CA LEU A 372 -16.86 25.26 26.65
C LEU A 372 -17.33 24.79 25.26
N ALA A 373 -17.63 25.73 24.36
CA ALA A 373 -17.97 25.39 22.98
C ALA A 373 -16.71 24.95 22.22
N LEU A 374 -16.85 23.94 21.35
CA LEU A 374 -15.76 23.43 20.51
C LEU A 374 -15.07 24.56 19.71
N SER A 375 -15.85 25.56 19.23
CA SER A 375 -15.31 26.70 18.48
C SER A 375 -14.39 27.65 19.27
N ARG A 376 -14.27 27.44 20.59
CA ARG A 376 -13.38 28.20 21.47
C ARG A 376 -12.32 27.33 22.13
N SER A 377 -12.28 26.05 21.73
CA SER A 377 -11.43 25.04 22.39
C SER A 377 -10.16 24.75 21.62
N LYS A 378 -9.12 24.42 22.37
CA LYS A 378 -7.87 23.86 21.88
C LYS A 378 -7.86 22.35 22.13
N VAL A 379 -7.71 21.56 21.10
CA VAL A 379 -7.78 20.10 21.16
C VAL A 379 -6.43 19.50 20.74
N LEU A 380 -5.88 18.61 21.57
CA LEU A 380 -4.71 17.81 21.24
C LEU A 380 -5.14 16.43 20.75
N VAL A 381 -4.91 16.13 19.49
CA VAL A 381 -5.17 14.82 18.90
C VAL A 381 -3.94 13.92 19.11
N ILE A 382 -4.12 12.79 19.80
CA ILE A 382 -3.07 11.81 20.06
C ILE A 382 -3.14 10.69 19.04
N GLY A 383 -2.04 10.52 18.29
CA GLY A 383 -1.92 9.53 17.21
C GLY A 383 -2.47 10.05 15.88
N LEU A 384 -1.55 10.35 14.96
CA LEU A 384 -1.89 10.78 13.59
C LEU A 384 -1.92 9.63 12.61
N ALA A 385 -1.11 8.59 12.83
CA ALA A 385 -1.07 7.39 12.00
C ALA A 385 -2.42 6.65 12.02
N TYR A 386 -2.75 5.93 10.94
CA TYR A 386 -4.02 5.19 10.88
C TYR A 386 -4.03 3.94 11.77
N LYS A 387 -2.87 3.44 12.14
CA LYS A 387 -2.68 2.24 12.97
C LYS A 387 -1.57 2.50 13.98
N LYS A 388 -1.63 1.83 15.13
CA LYS A 388 -0.62 1.97 16.16
C LYS A 388 0.76 1.50 15.71
N ASN A 389 1.80 2.18 16.16
CA ASN A 389 3.21 1.82 15.99
C ASN A 389 3.70 1.78 14.54
N VAL A 390 3.07 2.55 13.65
CA VAL A 390 3.52 2.75 12.26
C VAL A 390 3.53 4.22 11.91
N PRO A 391 4.42 4.68 11.01
CA PRO A 391 4.47 6.08 10.54
C PRO A 391 3.48 6.39 9.40
N ASP A 392 2.54 5.50 9.10
CA ASP A 392 1.66 5.59 7.93
C ASP A 392 0.38 6.38 8.24
N ILE A 393 0.21 7.52 7.56
CA ILE A 393 -0.95 8.40 7.69
C ILE A 393 -1.92 8.33 6.52
N ARG A 394 -1.73 7.41 5.57
CA ARG A 394 -2.61 7.30 4.40
C ARG A 394 -4.05 7.03 4.84
N GLU A 395 -4.98 7.86 4.33
CA GLU A 395 -6.42 7.79 4.67
C GLU A 395 -6.68 7.74 6.20
N SER A 396 -5.77 8.30 7.02
CA SER A 396 -5.94 8.28 8.47
C SER A 396 -7.17 9.07 8.90
N PRO A 397 -8.07 8.47 9.73
CA PRO A 397 -9.21 9.20 10.30
C PRO A 397 -8.79 10.36 11.19
N SER A 398 -7.57 10.36 11.75
CA SER A 398 -7.03 11.44 12.57
C SER A 398 -6.91 12.75 11.80
N LEU A 399 -6.53 12.69 10.50
CA LEU A 399 -6.51 13.86 9.63
C LEU A 399 -7.92 14.45 9.44
N LYS A 400 -8.92 13.58 9.27
CA LYS A 400 -10.32 14.01 9.16
C LYS A 400 -10.87 14.57 10.46
N LEU A 401 -10.45 14.05 11.61
CA LEU A 401 -10.80 14.60 12.92
C LEU A 401 -10.27 16.04 13.08
N ILE A 402 -8.99 16.27 12.73
CA ILE A 402 -8.38 17.61 12.77
C ILE A 402 -9.16 18.56 11.87
N GLU A 403 -9.42 18.20 10.63
CA GLU A 403 -10.20 18.99 9.68
C GLU A 403 -11.60 19.34 10.24
N LEU A 404 -12.34 18.34 10.76
CA LEU A 404 -13.69 18.54 11.31
C LEU A 404 -13.71 19.42 12.57
N ILE A 405 -12.69 19.35 13.44
CA ILE A 405 -12.55 20.24 14.59
C ILE A 405 -12.34 21.68 14.11
N GLU A 406 -11.49 21.89 13.12
CA GLU A 406 -11.20 23.22 12.57
C GLU A 406 -12.35 23.79 11.74
N GLU A 407 -13.05 22.96 10.95
CA GLU A 407 -14.28 23.35 10.26
C GLU A 407 -15.36 23.87 11.23
N ARG A 408 -15.37 23.37 12.48
CA ARG A 408 -16.29 23.83 13.54
C ARG A 408 -15.72 24.97 14.41
N GLY A 409 -14.59 25.55 13.99
CA GLY A 409 -13.95 26.72 14.61
C GLY A 409 -13.01 26.39 15.78
N GLY A 410 -12.80 25.14 16.13
CA GLY A 410 -11.81 24.71 17.14
C GLY A 410 -10.36 24.83 16.63
N GLN A 411 -9.41 24.78 17.55
CA GLN A 411 -7.97 24.73 17.23
C GLN A 411 -7.46 23.32 17.50
N ALA A 412 -6.92 22.65 16.47
CA ALA A 412 -6.38 21.31 16.59
C ALA A 412 -4.85 21.30 16.44
N SER A 413 -4.18 20.62 17.36
CA SER A 413 -2.78 20.19 17.24
C SER A 413 -2.70 18.68 17.37
N TYR A 414 -1.57 18.08 17.01
CA TYR A 414 -1.41 16.64 17.18
C TYR A 414 -0.08 16.28 17.84
N HIS A 415 -0.08 15.13 18.49
CA HIS A 415 1.13 14.42 18.89
C HIS A 415 1.14 13.01 18.31
N ASP A 416 2.25 12.65 17.66
CA ASP A 416 2.49 11.29 17.16
C ASP A 416 3.99 10.99 17.25
N PRO A 417 4.41 9.88 17.91
CA PRO A 417 5.83 9.56 18.06
C PRO A 417 6.50 9.10 16.77
N PHE A 418 5.72 8.69 15.76
CA PHE A 418 6.21 8.18 14.47
C PHE A 418 6.06 9.20 13.32
N VAL A 419 5.26 10.25 13.50
CA VAL A 419 4.96 11.26 12.48
C VAL A 419 5.32 12.64 13.01
N ALA A 420 6.58 13.02 12.87
CA ALA A 420 7.09 14.30 13.35
C ALA A 420 6.51 15.51 12.57
N GLU A 421 6.22 15.34 11.29
CA GLU A 421 5.65 16.36 10.42
C GLU A 421 4.70 15.71 9.40
N ILE A 422 3.58 16.36 9.10
CA ILE A 422 2.61 15.90 8.10
C ILE A 422 3.21 16.06 6.70
N PRO A 423 3.52 14.98 5.98
CA PRO A 423 4.04 15.06 4.62
C PRO A 423 2.93 15.50 3.65
N LYS A 424 3.28 15.66 2.38
CA LYS A 424 2.29 15.90 1.33
C LYS A 424 1.30 14.74 1.25
N THR A 425 0.03 15.04 1.47
CA THR A 425 -1.08 14.08 1.37
C THR A 425 -1.93 14.35 0.14
N ARG A 426 -2.70 13.35 -0.30
CA ARG A 426 -3.59 13.47 -1.45
C ARG A 426 -4.80 14.37 -1.16
N ALA A 427 -5.40 14.26 0.02
CA ALA A 427 -6.67 14.90 0.37
C ALA A 427 -6.52 16.09 1.34
N TYR A 428 -5.52 16.08 2.23
CA TYR A 428 -5.38 17.02 3.35
C TYR A 428 -4.21 17.99 3.14
N GLY A 429 -4.13 18.63 1.96
CA GLY A 429 -3.04 19.54 1.61
C GLY A 429 -2.88 20.74 2.56
N ALA A 430 -3.98 21.22 3.17
CA ALA A 430 -3.98 22.30 4.14
C ALA A 430 -3.27 21.95 5.47
N LEU A 431 -3.12 20.65 5.77
CA LEU A 431 -2.45 20.16 6.98
C LEU A 431 -0.94 19.91 6.76
N MET A 432 -0.45 19.96 5.52
CA MET A 432 0.94 19.68 5.17
C MET A 432 1.90 20.63 5.93
N GLY A 433 3.00 20.08 6.42
CA GLY A 433 4.03 20.83 7.14
C GLY A 433 3.73 21.09 8.61
N ARG A 434 2.54 20.69 9.12
CA ARG A 434 2.26 20.77 10.56
C ARG A 434 3.14 19.77 11.30
N LYS A 435 3.63 20.20 12.47
CA LYS A 435 4.55 19.40 13.30
C LYS A 435 3.84 18.81 14.51
N SER A 436 4.27 17.62 14.89
CA SER A 436 3.93 16.98 16.15
C SER A 436 4.41 17.85 17.32
N VAL A 437 3.52 18.12 18.29
CA VAL A 437 3.91 18.84 19.52
C VAL A 437 4.55 17.86 20.51
N SER A 438 5.31 18.37 21.50
CA SER A 438 5.84 17.55 22.59
C SER A 438 4.71 17.00 23.45
N LEU A 439 4.90 15.80 24.02
CA LEU A 439 3.98 15.19 24.99
C LEU A 439 4.56 15.34 26.39
N ASP A 440 4.42 16.53 26.96
CA ASP A 440 4.82 16.86 28.31
C ASP A 440 3.68 17.58 29.05
N GLU A 441 3.81 17.68 30.37
CA GLU A 441 2.78 18.28 31.24
C GLU A 441 2.42 19.71 30.80
N ALA A 442 3.43 20.55 30.51
CA ALA A 442 3.20 21.95 30.17
C ALA A 442 2.43 22.09 28.85
N THR A 443 2.79 21.26 27.86
CA THR A 443 2.11 21.22 26.58
C THR A 443 0.67 20.73 26.73
N VAL A 444 0.45 19.58 27.39
CA VAL A 444 -0.90 19.00 27.53
C VAL A 444 -1.83 19.94 28.30
N ARG A 445 -1.37 20.57 29.39
CA ARG A 445 -2.14 21.56 30.16
C ARG A 445 -2.55 22.81 29.38
N SER A 446 -1.92 23.07 28.23
CA SER A 446 -2.28 24.20 27.36
C SER A 446 -3.50 23.94 26.46
N PHE A 447 -4.01 22.70 26.47
CA PHE A 447 -5.19 22.27 25.72
C PHE A 447 -6.39 22.07 26.65
N ASP A 448 -7.58 22.33 26.09
CA ASP A 448 -8.85 22.13 26.80
C ASP A 448 -9.31 20.68 26.78
N ALA A 449 -8.90 19.91 25.75
CA ALA A 449 -9.18 18.49 25.66
C ALA A 449 -8.09 17.72 24.91
N VAL A 450 -7.94 16.45 25.27
CA VAL A 450 -7.16 15.45 24.53
C VAL A 450 -8.12 14.49 23.83
N LEU A 451 -7.91 14.23 22.53
CA LEU A 451 -8.66 13.26 21.74
C LEU A 451 -7.72 12.11 21.35
N ILE A 452 -7.96 10.92 21.86
CA ILE A 452 -7.20 9.73 21.50
C ILE A 452 -7.74 9.18 20.17
N ALA A 453 -6.99 9.31 19.08
CA ALA A 453 -7.37 8.80 17.78
C ALA A 453 -6.62 7.51 17.43
N THR A 454 -5.32 7.42 17.75
CA THR A 454 -4.52 6.19 17.61
C THR A 454 -3.71 5.94 18.88
N ASP A 455 -3.82 4.74 19.40
CA ASP A 455 -3.29 4.32 20.71
C ASP A 455 -1.89 3.68 20.58
N HIS A 456 -0.87 4.49 20.24
CA HIS A 456 0.51 4.02 20.16
C HIS A 456 1.00 3.45 21.49
N ASP A 457 1.79 2.37 21.42
CA ASP A 457 2.45 1.81 22.59
C ASP A 457 3.56 2.78 23.06
N GLY A 458 3.82 2.80 24.37
CA GLY A 458 4.90 3.60 24.96
C GLY A 458 4.56 5.08 25.19
N LEU A 459 3.34 5.54 24.92
CA LEU A 459 2.87 6.86 25.33
C LEU A 459 2.51 6.86 26.83
N ASP A 460 2.75 8.00 27.49
CA ASP A 460 2.40 8.18 28.91
C ASP A 460 0.91 8.51 29.09
N TYR A 461 0.06 7.49 29.02
CA TYR A 461 -1.38 7.63 29.25
C TYR A 461 -1.73 8.00 30.69
N ALA A 462 -0.90 7.61 31.66
CA ALA A 462 -1.10 8.01 33.06
C ALA A 462 -0.84 9.51 33.25
N GLY A 463 0.22 10.03 32.65
CA GLY A 463 0.49 11.46 32.60
C GLY A 463 -0.62 12.22 31.89
N LEU A 464 -1.08 11.74 30.73
CA LEU A 464 -2.21 12.36 30.02
C LEU A 464 -3.46 12.46 30.92
N ALA A 465 -3.78 11.42 31.69
CA ALA A 465 -4.91 11.43 32.64
C ALA A 465 -4.73 12.46 33.76
N GLN A 466 -3.49 12.77 34.16
CA GLN A 466 -3.21 13.76 35.21
C GLN A 466 -3.18 15.20 34.70
N TRP A 467 -2.77 15.39 33.45
CA TRP A 467 -2.49 16.72 32.91
C TRP A 467 -3.67 17.31 32.12
N SER A 468 -4.51 16.47 31.51
CA SER A 468 -5.61 16.93 30.68
C SER A 468 -6.89 17.18 31.51
N PRO A 469 -7.60 18.29 31.30
CA PRO A 469 -8.88 18.54 31.96
C PRO A 469 -10.02 17.67 31.43
N LEU A 470 -9.92 17.21 30.16
CA LEU A 470 -10.90 16.36 29.49
C LEU A 470 -10.19 15.44 28.49
N ILE A 471 -10.56 14.17 28.50
CA ILE A 471 -10.08 13.19 27.53
C ILE A 471 -11.25 12.53 26.82
N VAL A 472 -11.18 12.48 25.48
CA VAL A 472 -12.10 11.70 24.65
C VAL A 472 -11.34 10.50 24.09
N ASP A 473 -11.71 9.30 24.53
CA ASP A 473 -11.00 8.07 24.20
C ASP A 473 -11.80 7.23 23.20
N THR A 474 -11.32 7.17 21.93
CA THR A 474 -11.94 6.37 20.87
C THR A 474 -11.39 4.94 20.80
N ARG A 475 -10.40 4.60 21.62
CA ARG A 475 -9.66 3.32 21.59
C ARG A 475 -9.77 2.52 22.89
N ASN A 476 -10.49 3.04 23.86
CA ASN A 476 -10.60 2.46 25.20
C ASN A 476 -9.23 2.21 25.87
N VAL A 477 -8.23 3.06 25.57
CA VAL A 477 -6.86 2.84 25.98
C VAL A 477 -6.69 3.03 27.49
N PHE A 478 -7.43 3.96 28.11
CA PHE A 478 -7.35 4.20 29.54
C PHE A 478 -7.87 3.01 30.35
N ALA A 479 -9.05 2.50 30.02
CA ALA A 479 -9.62 1.34 30.72
C ALA A 479 -8.76 0.07 30.52
N ARG A 480 -8.21 -0.14 29.29
CA ARG A 480 -7.31 -1.27 29.02
C ARG A 480 -5.99 -1.21 29.82
N ASN A 481 -5.55 -0.01 30.19
CA ASN A 481 -4.37 0.19 31.03
C ASN A 481 -4.72 0.34 32.52
N ASN A 482 -5.96 0.06 32.92
CA ASN A 482 -6.46 0.20 34.31
C ASN A 482 -6.31 1.64 34.85
N ILE A 483 -6.40 2.66 33.99
CA ILE A 483 -6.36 4.06 34.36
C ILE A 483 -7.81 4.54 34.47
N LEU A 484 -8.24 4.78 35.72
CA LEU A 484 -9.58 5.27 36.03
C LEU A 484 -9.52 6.78 36.26
N ALA A 485 -10.27 7.55 35.51
CA ALA A 485 -10.37 8.99 35.63
C ALA A 485 -11.76 9.46 35.17
N ASP A 486 -12.46 10.22 36.01
CA ASP A 486 -13.85 10.63 35.76
C ASP A 486 -13.99 11.59 34.54
N HIS A 487 -12.92 12.25 34.15
CA HIS A 487 -12.88 13.15 32.99
C HIS A 487 -12.51 12.44 31.67
N VAL A 488 -12.38 11.10 31.68
CA VAL A 488 -12.24 10.30 30.46
C VAL A 488 -13.62 9.92 29.94
N VAL A 489 -13.96 10.38 28.76
CA VAL A 489 -15.22 10.10 28.03
C VAL A 489 -14.91 9.15 26.88
N LYS A 490 -15.62 8.03 26.78
CA LYS A 490 -15.52 7.12 25.64
C LYS A 490 -16.26 7.72 24.43
N ALA A 491 -15.64 7.65 23.22
CA ALA A 491 -16.22 8.18 22.00
C ALA A 491 -15.97 7.26 20.77
#